data_7961a097a3beb38e6fc100aa1b34e300
#
_entry.id   7961a097a3beb38e6fc100aa1b34e300
#
_cell.length_a   1.000
_cell.length_b   1.000
_cell.length_c   1.000
_cell.angle_alpha   90.00
_cell.angle_beta   90.00
_cell.angle_gamma   90.00
#
_symmetry.space_group_name_H-M   'P 1'
#
loop_
_entity.id
_entity.type
_entity.pdbx_description
1 polymer ?
#
loop_
_entity_poly.entity_id
_entity_poly.type
_entity_poly.pdbx_seq_one_letter_code
_entity_poly.pdbx_strand_id
1 'polypeptide(L)'
;MGSLSGKVAFITGAARGQGRAHAVKLASEGADIIAVDLCDQIASVPYPMATPDDLNATVKLVEETGARIAAHEADVRDRAALKTALKAGVEELGGRLDIVIANAGIAPMAGEDAWQDVIDVNLTGVYHTIDVGMRPMIKAGNGGAIVLTSSVAGLVGLAAPQAGSIGYAAAKHGMVGLMRVYANLLGSLDIRVNSIHPAGVRTPMIENEFTRKWLEDMANDVGGNSSVQMDTIEAEDIANTVAWLVSDAARHITGVTLPVDAGYTNRR
;
A
#
# COMPACT_ATOMS: atom_id res chain seq x y z
N MET A 1 -24.35 4.74 -10.62
CA MET A 1 -22.99 4.39 -11.07
C MET A 1 -22.04 4.81 -9.98
N GLY A 2 -21.08 3.96 -9.60
CA GLY A 2 -20.06 4.30 -8.60
C GLY A 2 -19.09 5.36 -9.12
N SER A 3 -18.35 5.99 -8.20
CA SER A 3 -17.41 7.08 -8.52
C SER A 3 -16.22 6.66 -9.39
N LEU A 4 -15.96 5.34 -9.52
CA LEU A 4 -14.86 4.75 -10.27
C LEU A 4 -15.34 3.85 -11.44
N SER A 5 -16.59 3.99 -11.85
CA SER A 5 -17.15 3.18 -12.94
C SER A 5 -16.31 3.25 -14.22
N GLY A 6 -15.93 2.07 -14.75
CA GLY A 6 -15.12 1.93 -15.95
C GLY A 6 -13.64 2.24 -15.79
N LYS A 7 -13.15 2.42 -14.57
CA LYS A 7 -11.71 2.52 -14.22
C LYS A 7 -11.12 1.13 -13.97
N VAL A 8 -9.80 1.00 -14.11
CA VAL A 8 -9.04 -0.20 -13.74
C VAL A 8 -7.97 0.19 -12.74
N ALA A 9 -7.92 -0.51 -11.60
CA ALA A 9 -6.98 -0.27 -10.51
C ALA A 9 -6.00 -1.43 -10.35
N PHE A 10 -4.70 -1.12 -10.34
CA PHE A 10 -3.62 -2.04 -10.01
C PHE A 10 -3.22 -1.88 -8.55
N ILE A 11 -3.26 -2.96 -7.77
CA ILE A 11 -3.00 -2.96 -6.32
C ILE A 11 -1.96 -4.01 -5.99
N THR A 12 -0.85 -3.61 -5.34
CA THR A 12 0.16 -4.53 -4.79
C THR A 12 -0.08 -4.80 -3.30
N GLY A 13 0.23 -6.02 -2.83
CA GLY A 13 -0.09 -6.45 -1.47
C GLY A 13 -1.61 -6.66 -1.29
N ALA A 14 -2.28 -7.17 -2.32
CA ALA A 14 -3.74 -7.18 -2.42
C ALA A 14 -4.42 -8.38 -1.74
N ALA A 15 -3.66 -9.39 -1.30
CA ALA A 15 -4.24 -10.63 -0.79
C ALA A 15 -4.96 -10.47 0.56
N ARG A 16 -4.57 -9.49 1.39
CA ARG A 16 -5.15 -9.29 2.73
C ARG A 16 -4.99 -7.85 3.25
N GLY A 17 -5.50 -7.58 4.44
CA GLY A 17 -5.35 -6.30 5.15
C GLY A 17 -5.78 -5.10 4.31
N GLN A 18 -4.99 -4.03 4.31
CA GLN A 18 -5.33 -2.80 3.59
C GLN A 18 -5.48 -3.04 2.08
N GLY A 19 -4.61 -3.86 1.45
CA GLY A 19 -4.70 -4.14 0.02
C GLY A 19 -6.01 -4.81 -0.39
N ARG A 20 -6.49 -5.80 0.39
CA ARG A 20 -7.83 -6.40 0.21
C ARG A 20 -8.92 -5.35 0.39
N ALA A 21 -8.86 -4.54 1.44
CA ALA A 21 -9.84 -3.49 1.68
C ALA A 21 -9.89 -2.47 0.53
N HIS A 22 -8.73 -2.09 -0.02
CA HIS A 22 -8.67 -1.25 -1.22
C HIS A 22 -9.33 -1.93 -2.42
N ALA A 23 -9.00 -3.21 -2.68
CA ALA A 23 -9.57 -3.94 -3.81
C ALA A 23 -11.10 -4.00 -3.73
N VAL A 24 -11.65 -4.39 -2.59
CA VAL A 24 -13.11 -4.49 -2.37
C VAL A 24 -13.77 -3.12 -2.46
N LYS A 25 -13.18 -2.09 -1.81
CA LYS A 25 -13.76 -0.74 -1.82
C LYS A 25 -13.76 -0.13 -3.22
N LEU A 26 -12.65 -0.18 -3.96
CA LEU A 26 -12.59 0.38 -5.30
C LEU A 26 -13.52 -0.38 -6.26
N ALA A 27 -13.64 -1.71 -6.10
CA ALA A 27 -14.58 -2.53 -6.85
C ALA A 27 -16.04 -2.15 -6.57
N SER A 28 -16.41 -1.92 -5.31
CA SER A 28 -17.75 -1.46 -4.93
C SER A 28 -18.11 -0.08 -5.51
N GLU A 29 -17.09 0.74 -5.83
CA GLU A 29 -17.24 2.01 -6.53
C GLU A 29 -17.23 1.86 -8.07
N GLY A 30 -17.13 0.63 -8.58
CA GLY A 30 -17.26 0.29 -10.00
C GLY A 30 -15.94 0.17 -10.76
N ALA A 31 -14.79 0.09 -10.09
CA ALA A 31 -13.52 -0.20 -10.73
C ALA A 31 -13.30 -1.71 -10.92
N ASP A 32 -12.68 -2.11 -12.02
CA ASP A 32 -12.09 -3.44 -12.18
C ASP A 32 -10.72 -3.48 -11.51
N ILE A 33 -10.30 -4.64 -11.00
CA ILE A 33 -9.13 -4.78 -10.14
C ILE A 33 -8.05 -5.69 -10.77
N ILE A 34 -6.81 -5.21 -10.81
CA ILE A 34 -5.62 -6.04 -11.00
C ILE A 34 -4.96 -6.19 -9.64
N ALA A 35 -5.06 -7.37 -9.06
CA ALA A 35 -4.56 -7.70 -7.73
C ALA A 35 -3.23 -8.45 -7.84
N VAL A 36 -2.19 -7.97 -7.15
CA VAL A 36 -0.91 -8.67 -7.09
C VAL A 36 -0.45 -8.81 -5.64
N ASP A 37 0.01 -10.01 -5.29
CA ASP A 37 0.64 -10.29 -4.00
C ASP A 37 1.77 -11.30 -4.18
N LEU A 38 2.71 -11.37 -3.23
CA LEU A 38 3.77 -12.37 -3.22
C LEU A 38 3.23 -13.78 -2.96
N CYS A 39 2.27 -13.90 -2.06
CA CYS A 39 1.66 -15.15 -1.59
C CYS A 39 2.67 -16.18 -1.04
N ASP A 40 3.77 -15.70 -0.50
CA ASP A 40 4.84 -16.51 0.08
C ASP A 40 5.47 -15.82 1.28
N GLN A 41 6.25 -16.59 2.08
CA GLN A 41 6.89 -16.10 3.29
C GLN A 41 8.27 -15.50 2.99
N ILE A 42 8.52 -14.27 3.46
CA ILE A 42 9.86 -13.69 3.53
C ILE A 42 10.49 -14.11 4.87
N ALA A 43 11.66 -14.70 4.84
CA ALA A 43 12.27 -15.33 6.01
C ALA A 43 12.49 -14.38 7.21
N SER A 44 12.77 -13.11 6.95
CA SER A 44 12.96 -12.09 8.01
C SER A 44 11.64 -11.64 8.66
N VAL A 45 10.48 -11.93 8.04
CA VAL A 45 9.16 -11.52 8.56
C VAL A 45 8.68 -12.52 9.62
N PRO A 46 8.56 -12.10 10.89
CA PRO A 46 8.30 -13.02 12.00
C PRO A 46 6.81 -13.37 12.22
N TYR A 47 5.94 -12.91 11.34
CA TYR A 47 4.51 -13.22 11.36
C TYR A 47 4.08 -13.87 10.04
N PRO A 48 3.02 -14.71 10.02
CA PRO A 48 2.55 -15.34 8.78
C PRO A 48 2.24 -14.30 7.72
N MET A 49 2.78 -14.46 6.53
CA MET A 49 2.46 -13.63 5.37
C MET A 49 1.25 -14.17 4.61
N ALA A 50 0.81 -13.46 3.57
CA ALA A 50 -0.32 -13.85 2.75
C ALA A 50 -0.05 -15.15 2.00
N THR A 51 -1.11 -15.91 1.78
CA THR A 51 -1.10 -17.19 1.05
C THR A 51 -1.89 -17.05 -0.27
N PRO A 52 -1.77 -18.02 -1.20
CA PRO A 52 -2.65 -18.07 -2.37
C PRO A 52 -4.14 -18.10 -2.01
N ASP A 53 -4.52 -18.75 -0.90
CA ASP A 53 -5.90 -18.77 -0.42
C ASP A 53 -6.38 -17.39 0.04
N ASP A 54 -5.50 -16.57 0.61
CA ASP A 54 -5.81 -15.18 0.94
C ASP A 54 -6.09 -14.36 -0.32
N LEU A 55 -5.31 -14.54 -1.38
CA LEU A 55 -5.54 -13.87 -2.65
C LEU A 55 -6.86 -14.33 -3.30
N ASN A 56 -7.12 -15.64 -3.28
CA ASN A 56 -8.39 -16.20 -3.75
C ASN A 56 -9.60 -15.67 -2.96
N ALA A 57 -9.45 -15.44 -1.66
CA ALA A 57 -10.50 -14.81 -0.86
C ALA A 57 -10.76 -13.36 -1.32
N THR A 58 -9.71 -12.60 -1.65
CA THR A 58 -9.86 -11.25 -2.22
C THR A 58 -10.58 -11.29 -3.57
N VAL A 59 -10.24 -12.27 -4.43
CA VAL A 59 -10.95 -12.46 -5.72
C VAL A 59 -12.44 -12.60 -5.51
N LYS A 60 -12.87 -13.51 -4.63
CA LYS A 60 -14.29 -13.75 -4.34
C LYS A 60 -15.01 -12.49 -3.86
N LEU A 61 -14.40 -11.76 -2.91
CA LEU A 61 -14.98 -10.53 -2.36
C LEU A 61 -15.12 -9.43 -3.40
N VAL A 62 -14.19 -9.32 -4.35
CA VAL A 62 -14.30 -8.37 -5.46
C VAL A 62 -15.40 -8.79 -6.45
N GLU A 63 -15.46 -10.07 -6.82
CA GLU A 63 -16.51 -10.60 -7.70
C GLU A 63 -17.93 -10.43 -7.13
N GLU A 64 -18.09 -10.55 -5.80
CA GLU A 64 -19.35 -10.29 -5.10
C GLU A 64 -19.85 -8.85 -5.29
N THR A 65 -18.97 -7.88 -5.60
CA THR A 65 -19.37 -6.51 -5.93
C THR A 65 -19.89 -6.36 -7.36
N GLY A 66 -19.70 -7.38 -8.21
CA GLY A 66 -20.00 -7.35 -9.63
C GLY A 66 -18.88 -6.82 -10.52
N ALA A 67 -17.72 -6.45 -9.95
CA ALA A 67 -16.53 -6.04 -10.68
C ALA A 67 -15.73 -7.24 -11.19
N ARG A 68 -14.90 -7.02 -12.21
CA ARG A 68 -13.94 -8.01 -12.68
C ARG A 68 -12.64 -7.88 -11.90
N ILE A 69 -11.93 -9.01 -11.74
CA ILE A 69 -10.61 -9.03 -11.11
C ILE A 69 -9.67 -9.97 -11.89
N ALA A 70 -8.44 -9.50 -12.14
CA ALA A 70 -7.32 -10.31 -12.59
C ALA A 70 -6.30 -10.39 -11.42
N ALA A 71 -6.07 -11.60 -10.91
CA ALA A 71 -5.20 -11.82 -9.75
C ALA A 71 -3.95 -12.61 -10.15
N HIS A 72 -2.78 -12.12 -9.75
CA HIS A 72 -1.49 -12.72 -10.10
C HIS A 72 -0.55 -12.76 -8.89
N GLU A 73 0.26 -13.79 -8.80
CA GLU A 73 1.34 -13.87 -7.83
C GLU A 73 2.60 -13.22 -8.42
N ALA A 74 3.17 -12.23 -7.71
CA ALA A 74 4.46 -11.65 -8.04
C ALA A 74 5.08 -10.91 -6.85
N ASP A 75 6.41 -10.96 -6.78
CA ASP A 75 7.20 -10.22 -5.82
C ASP A 75 7.47 -8.79 -6.34
N VAL A 76 7.14 -7.77 -5.55
CA VAL A 76 7.43 -6.37 -5.89
C VAL A 76 8.93 -6.07 -5.98
N ARG A 77 9.78 -6.91 -5.38
CA ARG A 77 11.25 -6.84 -5.49
C ARG A 77 11.73 -7.24 -6.89
N ASP A 78 11.00 -8.13 -7.56
CA ASP A 78 11.25 -8.53 -8.96
C ASP A 78 10.43 -7.66 -9.93
N ARG A 79 11.07 -6.59 -10.43
CA ARG A 79 10.44 -5.68 -11.40
C ARG A 79 9.97 -6.38 -12.68
N ALA A 80 10.65 -7.44 -13.13
CA ALA A 80 10.30 -8.14 -14.37
C ALA A 80 9.04 -9.01 -14.17
N ALA A 81 8.97 -9.74 -13.06
CA ALA A 81 7.78 -10.50 -12.67
C ALA A 81 6.57 -9.57 -12.48
N LEU A 82 6.75 -8.47 -11.74
CA LEU A 82 5.69 -7.48 -11.51
C LEU A 82 5.17 -6.87 -12.82
N LYS A 83 6.07 -6.54 -13.76
CA LYS A 83 5.70 -6.05 -15.09
C LYS A 83 4.90 -7.08 -15.88
N THR A 84 5.26 -8.35 -15.78
CA THR A 84 4.57 -9.45 -16.48
C THR A 84 3.16 -9.63 -15.91
N ALA A 85 3.01 -9.65 -14.59
CA ALA A 85 1.73 -9.75 -13.90
C ALA A 85 0.80 -8.57 -14.26
N LEU A 86 1.32 -7.34 -14.18
CA LEU A 86 0.54 -6.15 -14.58
C LEU A 86 0.10 -6.20 -16.04
N LYS A 87 1.00 -6.61 -16.95
CA LYS A 87 0.67 -6.69 -18.38
C LYS A 87 -0.47 -7.69 -18.62
N ALA A 88 -0.40 -8.88 -18.00
CA ALA A 88 -1.45 -9.89 -18.11
C ALA A 88 -2.78 -9.33 -17.58
N GLY A 89 -2.81 -8.74 -16.39
CA GLY A 89 -4.03 -8.17 -15.83
C GLY A 89 -4.62 -7.03 -16.67
N VAL A 90 -3.78 -6.17 -17.25
CA VAL A 90 -4.24 -5.11 -18.17
C VAL A 90 -4.88 -5.72 -19.42
N GLU A 91 -4.28 -6.77 -20.00
CA GLU A 91 -4.83 -7.47 -21.17
C GLU A 91 -6.17 -8.16 -20.84
N GLU A 92 -6.27 -8.84 -19.71
CA GLU A 92 -7.49 -9.51 -19.23
C GLU A 92 -8.65 -8.53 -19.00
N LEU A 93 -8.36 -7.32 -18.53
CA LEU A 93 -9.38 -6.31 -18.20
C LEU A 93 -9.63 -5.28 -19.32
N GLY A 94 -9.14 -5.52 -20.53
CA GLY A 94 -9.49 -4.74 -21.70
C GLY A 94 -8.50 -3.62 -22.06
N GLY A 95 -7.26 -3.70 -21.62
CA GLY A 95 -6.15 -2.86 -22.10
C GLY A 95 -6.03 -1.49 -21.42
N ARG A 96 -6.71 -1.27 -20.30
CA ARG A 96 -6.77 0.02 -19.58
C ARG A 96 -6.11 -0.07 -18.20
N LEU A 97 -5.50 1.03 -17.75
CA LEU A 97 -5.06 1.24 -16.36
C LEU A 97 -5.24 2.71 -15.99
N ASP A 98 -5.92 3.00 -14.89
CA ASP A 98 -6.23 4.35 -14.42
C ASP A 98 -5.71 4.65 -13.02
N ILE A 99 -5.58 3.62 -12.18
CA ILE A 99 -5.26 3.74 -10.77
C ILE A 99 -4.14 2.78 -10.41
N VAL A 100 -3.15 3.26 -9.64
CA VAL A 100 -2.08 2.43 -9.07
C VAL A 100 -2.05 2.64 -7.57
N ILE A 101 -2.16 1.55 -6.80
CA ILE A 101 -2.01 1.56 -5.35
C ILE A 101 -0.75 0.77 -4.99
N ALA A 102 0.34 1.48 -4.72
CA ALA A 102 1.59 0.90 -4.22
C ALA A 102 1.45 0.65 -2.71
N ASN A 103 0.89 -0.50 -2.36
CA ASN A 103 0.51 -0.83 -0.99
C ASN A 103 1.33 -1.96 -0.37
N ALA A 104 1.94 -2.86 -1.15
CA ALA A 104 2.77 -3.94 -0.61
C ALA A 104 3.82 -3.43 0.39
N GLY A 105 3.92 -4.09 1.53
CA GLY A 105 4.85 -3.70 2.58
C GLY A 105 4.96 -4.74 3.68
N ILE A 106 6.12 -4.76 4.34
CA ILE A 106 6.46 -5.63 5.46
C ILE A 106 7.01 -4.82 6.63
N ALA A 107 6.97 -5.39 7.83
CA ALA A 107 7.49 -4.77 9.04
C ALA A 107 8.23 -5.79 9.94
N PRO A 108 9.31 -6.43 9.45
CA PRO A 108 10.21 -7.19 10.30
C PRO A 108 11.04 -6.20 11.14
N MET A 109 10.74 -6.08 12.44
CA MET A 109 11.38 -5.05 13.28
C MET A 109 12.83 -5.38 13.58
N ALA A 110 13.19 -6.68 13.71
CA ALA A 110 14.51 -7.17 14.04
C ALA A 110 14.90 -8.36 13.15
N GLY A 111 16.20 -8.67 13.10
CA GLY A 111 16.78 -9.75 12.30
C GLY A 111 17.93 -9.25 11.44
N GLU A 112 18.81 -10.17 11.02
CA GLU A 112 20.01 -9.85 10.23
C GLU A 112 19.64 -9.19 8.89
N ASP A 113 18.66 -9.76 8.18
CA ASP A 113 18.24 -9.29 6.85
C ASP A 113 17.10 -8.24 6.92
N ALA A 114 16.58 -7.93 8.11
CA ALA A 114 15.38 -7.11 8.26
C ALA A 114 15.50 -5.71 7.63
N TRP A 115 16.68 -5.06 7.74
CA TRP A 115 16.93 -3.78 7.08
C TRP A 115 16.79 -3.89 5.57
N GLN A 116 17.50 -4.86 4.97
CA GLN A 116 17.55 -4.99 3.52
C GLN A 116 16.19 -5.39 2.95
N ASP A 117 15.52 -6.37 3.54
CA ASP A 117 14.20 -6.80 3.11
C ASP A 117 13.16 -5.67 3.19
N VAL A 118 13.22 -4.85 4.25
CA VAL A 118 12.34 -3.67 4.38
C VAL A 118 12.62 -2.66 3.28
N ILE A 119 13.88 -2.34 2.98
CA ILE A 119 14.22 -1.41 1.90
C ILE A 119 13.77 -1.97 0.55
N ASP A 120 14.02 -3.26 0.31
CA ASP A 120 13.72 -3.90 -0.97
C ASP A 120 12.20 -3.98 -1.22
N VAL A 121 11.41 -4.29 -0.20
CA VAL A 121 9.95 -4.34 -0.35
C VAL A 121 9.33 -2.95 -0.27
N ASN A 122 9.60 -2.19 0.83
CA ASN A 122 8.84 -0.99 1.16
C ASN A 122 9.31 0.25 0.39
N LEU A 123 10.50 0.26 -0.19
CA LEU A 123 11.00 1.39 -0.99
C LEU A 123 11.25 1.00 -2.45
N THR A 124 12.11 0.01 -2.69
CA THR A 124 12.42 -0.45 -4.04
C THR A 124 11.18 -1.04 -4.73
N GLY A 125 10.41 -1.87 -4.01
CA GLY A 125 9.16 -2.45 -4.53
C GLY A 125 8.09 -1.41 -4.84
N VAL A 126 8.00 -0.34 -4.04
CA VAL A 126 7.12 0.80 -4.34
C VAL A 126 7.59 1.54 -5.59
N TYR A 127 8.88 1.79 -5.73
CA TYR A 127 9.46 2.37 -6.96
C TYR A 127 9.14 1.48 -8.18
N HIS A 128 9.32 0.16 -8.09
CA HIS A 128 8.96 -0.77 -9.16
C HIS A 128 7.47 -0.71 -9.50
N THR A 129 6.59 -0.66 -8.49
CA THR A 129 5.14 -0.58 -8.68
C THR A 129 4.74 0.68 -9.46
N ILE A 130 5.32 1.84 -9.10
CA ILE A 130 5.09 3.10 -9.81
C ILE A 130 5.64 3.01 -11.24
N ASP A 131 6.89 2.57 -11.40
CA ASP A 131 7.54 2.53 -12.72
C ASP A 131 6.84 1.62 -13.72
N VAL A 132 6.37 0.44 -13.30
CA VAL A 132 5.62 -0.44 -14.20
C VAL A 132 4.22 0.08 -14.46
N GLY A 133 3.54 0.63 -13.43
CA GLY A 133 2.16 1.11 -13.52
C GLY A 133 2.00 2.41 -14.33
N MET A 134 2.92 3.37 -14.19
CA MET A 134 2.81 4.64 -14.92
C MET A 134 2.92 4.49 -16.43
N ARG A 135 3.65 3.47 -16.92
CA ARG A 135 3.90 3.30 -18.36
C ARG A 135 2.63 3.08 -19.19
N PRO A 136 1.73 2.11 -18.84
CA PRO A 136 0.46 1.98 -19.55
C PRO A 136 -0.44 3.21 -19.38
N MET A 137 -0.42 3.89 -18.21
CA MET A 137 -1.18 5.12 -17.99
C MET A 137 -0.73 6.24 -18.93
N ILE A 138 0.58 6.48 -19.03
CA ILE A 138 1.17 7.48 -19.95
C ILE A 138 0.83 7.14 -21.41
N LYS A 139 0.96 5.86 -21.78
CA LYS A 139 0.65 5.41 -23.15
C LYS A 139 -0.82 5.61 -23.51
N ALA A 140 -1.72 5.40 -22.57
CA ALA A 140 -3.16 5.59 -22.77
C ALA A 140 -3.55 7.08 -22.86
N GLY A 141 -2.84 7.98 -22.17
CA GLY A 141 -3.09 9.42 -22.18
C GLY A 141 -4.42 9.84 -21.52
N ASN A 142 -4.97 8.99 -20.64
CA ASN A 142 -6.27 9.22 -19.99
C ASN A 142 -6.13 9.89 -18.60
N GLY A 143 -4.90 10.29 -18.22
CA GLY A 143 -4.61 10.73 -16.87
C GLY A 143 -4.71 9.56 -15.85
N GLY A 144 -4.96 9.87 -14.58
CA GLY A 144 -5.18 8.86 -13.55
C GLY A 144 -4.67 9.25 -12.17
N ALA A 145 -4.54 8.26 -11.27
CA ALA A 145 -4.09 8.49 -9.91
C ALA A 145 -3.17 7.36 -9.41
N ILE A 146 -2.10 7.75 -8.71
CA ILE A 146 -1.17 6.84 -8.03
C ILE A 146 -1.19 7.17 -6.54
N VAL A 147 -1.39 6.17 -5.67
CA VAL A 147 -1.35 6.33 -4.22
C VAL A 147 -0.31 5.39 -3.62
N LEU A 148 0.54 5.95 -2.76
CA LEU A 148 1.56 5.21 -2.02
C LEU A 148 1.09 5.04 -0.57
N THR A 149 1.03 3.79 -0.08
CA THR A 149 0.73 3.51 1.32
C THR A 149 2.01 3.63 2.16
N SER A 150 2.26 4.84 2.67
CA SER A 150 3.35 5.10 3.60
C SER A 150 2.93 4.73 5.05
N SER A 151 3.22 5.56 6.03
CA SER A 151 2.90 5.40 7.45
C SER A 151 3.12 6.73 8.17
N VAL A 152 2.60 6.88 9.38
CA VAL A 152 3.04 7.94 10.30
C VAL A 152 4.56 7.90 10.51
N ALA A 153 5.18 6.71 10.47
CA ALA A 153 6.64 6.55 10.50
C ALA A 153 7.37 7.14 9.27
N GLY A 154 6.65 7.60 8.26
CA GLY A 154 7.19 8.38 7.13
C GLY A 154 7.05 9.90 7.30
N LEU A 155 6.46 10.36 8.40
CA LEU A 155 6.27 11.79 8.73
C LEU A 155 7.01 12.20 9.99
N VAL A 156 7.13 11.30 10.96
CA VAL A 156 7.77 11.54 12.25
C VAL A 156 8.87 10.49 12.51
N GLY A 157 9.83 10.82 13.35
CA GLY A 157 10.95 9.93 13.70
C GLY A 157 10.52 8.80 14.65
N LEU A 158 9.60 7.96 14.18
CA LEU A 158 9.09 6.82 14.93
C LEU A 158 9.87 5.56 14.55
N ALA A 159 10.77 5.13 15.40
CA ALA A 159 11.51 3.88 15.27
C ALA A 159 12.01 3.38 16.62
N ALA A 160 12.18 2.06 16.73
CA ALA A 160 12.95 1.41 17.78
C ALA A 160 14.40 1.19 17.31
N PRO A 161 15.35 0.89 18.22
CA PRO A 161 16.78 0.79 17.87
C PRO A 161 17.15 -0.44 17.00
N GLN A 162 16.20 -1.25 16.58
CA GLN A 162 16.42 -2.41 15.73
C GLN A 162 16.52 -2.01 14.25
N ALA A 163 17.35 -2.75 13.49
CA ALA A 163 17.66 -2.45 12.10
C ALA A 163 16.42 -2.40 11.20
N GLY A 164 15.49 -3.36 11.34
CA GLY A 164 14.26 -3.38 10.57
C GLY A 164 13.32 -2.22 10.87
N SER A 165 13.21 -1.80 12.15
CA SER A 165 12.43 -0.63 12.57
C SER A 165 12.98 0.67 11.97
N ILE A 166 14.30 0.85 12.02
CA ILE A 166 14.99 2.01 11.41
C ILE A 166 14.80 1.98 9.89
N GLY A 167 14.98 0.80 9.26
CA GLY A 167 14.74 0.60 7.84
C GLY A 167 13.31 0.93 7.42
N TYR A 168 12.34 0.55 8.24
CA TYR A 168 10.93 0.86 8.00
C TYR A 168 10.68 2.38 7.98
N ALA A 169 11.15 3.10 8.99
CA ALA A 169 11.03 4.57 9.03
C ALA A 169 11.74 5.21 7.82
N ALA A 170 12.97 4.77 7.49
CA ALA A 170 13.73 5.27 6.35
C ALA A 170 12.99 5.02 5.03
N ALA A 171 12.47 3.80 4.80
CA ALA A 171 11.70 3.47 3.60
C ALA A 171 10.43 4.31 3.49
N LYS A 172 9.68 4.47 4.60
CA LYS A 172 8.42 5.24 4.61
C LYS A 172 8.66 6.74 4.40
N HIS A 173 9.78 7.32 4.86
CA HIS A 173 10.22 8.67 4.49
C HIS A 173 10.66 8.74 3.03
N GLY A 174 11.41 7.75 2.53
CA GLY A 174 11.81 7.65 1.12
C GLY A 174 10.63 7.65 0.17
N MET A 175 9.51 7.01 0.55
CA MET A 175 8.27 7.03 -0.23
C MET A 175 7.71 8.45 -0.41
N VAL A 176 7.85 9.33 0.58
CA VAL A 176 7.44 10.75 0.45
C VAL A 176 8.30 11.45 -0.62
N GLY A 177 9.59 11.13 -0.67
CA GLY A 177 10.48 11.60 -1.73
C GLY A 177 10.04 11.13 -3.12
N LEU A 178 9.77 9.83 -3.28
CA LEU A 178 9.24 9.26 -4.52
C LEU A 178 7.92 9.93 -4.93
N MET A 179 6.98 10.06 -4.01
CA MET A 179 5.68 10.67 -4.25
C MET A 179 5.84 12.10 -4.82
N ARG A 180 6.66 12.94 -4.19
CA ARG A 180 6.88 14.32 -4.63
C ARG A 180 7.52 14.40 -6.01
N VAL A 181 8.52 13.55 -6.29
CA VAL A 181 9.17 13.48 -7.60
C VAL A 181 8.17 13.09 -8.68
N TYR A 182 7.42 12.01 -8.45
CA TYR A 182 6.44 11.54 -9.45
C TYR A 182 5.24 12.48 -9.60
N ALA A 183 4.80 13.17 -8.56
CA ALA A 183 3.76 14.20 -8.66
C ALA A 183 4.19 15.33 -9.62
N ASN A 184 5.47 15.75 -9.55
CA ASN A 184 6.00 16.76 -10.46
C ASN A 184 6.19 16.22 -11.89
N LEU A 185 6.72 15.00 -12.05
CA LEU A 185 6.99 14.41 -13.36
C LEU A 185 5.72 14.09 -14.14
N LEU A 186 4.68 13.66 -13.46
CA LEU A 186 3.46 13.12 -14.08
C LEU A 186 2.31 14.14 -14.13
N GLY A 187 2.43 15.28 -13.44
CA GLY A 187 1.37 16.29 -13.37
C GLY A 187 0.95 16.85 -14.72
N SER A 188 1.89 17.06 -15.65
CA SER A 188 1.59 17.52 -17.03
C SER A 188 0.86 16.47 -17.89
N LEU A 189 0.76 15.24 -17.40
CA LEU A 189 0.06 14.12 -18.03
C LEU A 189 -1.28 13.81 -17.35
N ASP A 190 -1.76 14.71 -16.48
CA ASP A 190 -2.98 14.55 -15.69
C ASP A 190 -2.96 13.30 -14.77
N ILE A 191 -1.77 12.80 -14.42
CA ILE A 191 -1.59 11.71 -13.47
C ILE A 191 -1.20 12.31 -12.10
N ARG A 192 -2.09 12.16 -11.12
CA ARG A 192 -1.91 12.63 -9.76
C ARG A 192 -1.16 11.60 -8.92
N VAL A 193 -0.25 12.03 -8.06
CA VAL A 193 0.49 11.13 -7.17
C VAL A 193 0.44 11.65 -5.75
N ASN A 194 -0.03 10.83 -4.81
CA ASN A 194 -0.18 11.17 -3.41
C ASN A 194 0.30 10.04 -2.51
N SER A 195 0.59 10.33 -1.24
CA SER A 195 0.84 9.31 -0.22
C SER A 195 -0.15 9.43 0.93
N ILE A 196 -0.60 8.28 1.43
CA ILE A 196 -1.36 8.18 2.67
C ILE A 196 -0.45 7.71 3.80
N HIS A 197 -0.73 8.18 5.01
CA HIS A 197 0.09 7.92 6.19
C HIS A 197 -0.78 7.39 7.35
N PRO A 198 -1.13 6.10 7.31
CA PRO A 198 -1.89 5.48 8.40
C PRO A 198 -1.07 5.38 9.69
N ALA A 199 -1.76 5.43 10.83
CA ALA A 199 -1.26 4.95 12.11
C ALA A 199 -1.40 3.41 12.21
N GLY A 200 -1.69 2.86 13.38
CA GLY A 200 -1.95 1.43 13.53
C GLY A 200 -3.25 1.02 12.83
N VAL A 201 -3.16 0.21 11.80
CA VAL A 201 -4.32 -0.33 11.07
C VAL A 201 -4.54 -1.77 11.48
N ARG A 202 -5.78 -2.13 11.85
CA ARG A 202 -6.17 -3.48 12.23
C ARG A 202 -6.00 -4.43 11.03
N THR A 203 -4.89 -5.13 11.00
CA THR A 203 -4.47 -6.05 9.94
C THR A 203 -3.60 -7.16 10.51
N PRO A 204 -3.39 -8.29 9.81
CA PRO A 204 -2.49 -9.34 10.27
C PRO A 204 -1.04 -8.89 10.54
N MET A 205 -0.58 -7.77 9.95
CA MET A 205 0.72 -7.16 10.26
C MET A 205 0.78 -6.62 11.71
N ILE A 206 -0.33 -6.13 12.24
CA ILE A 206 -0.43 -5.58 13.60
C ILE A 206 -1.01 -6.61 14.58
N GLU A 207 -2.04 -7.35 14.16
CA GLU A 207 -2.77 -8.33 14.98
C GLU A 207 -2.08 -9.70 14.96
N ASN A 208 -0.86 -9.76 15.46
CA ASN A 208 -0.12 -11.01 15.67
C ASN A 208 0.67 -10.96 16.97
N GLU A 209 1.06 -12.13 17.47
CA GLU A 209 1.75 -12.27 18.75
C GLU A 209 3.10 -11.55 18.79
N PHE A 210 3.85 -11.58 17.69
CA PHE A 210 5.14 -10.91 17.59
C PHE A 210 4.99 -9.39 17.73
N THR A 211 4.11 -8.77 16.97
CA THR A 211 3.92 -7.31 16.99
C THR A 211 3.35 -6.86 18.34
N ARG A 212 2.42 -7.62 18.93
CA ARG A 212 1.89 -7.34 20.26
C ARG A 212 3.01 -7.33 21.30
N LYS A 213 3.83 -8.39 21.33
CA LYS A 213 4.96 -8.47 22.25
C LYS A 213 5.98 -7.34 22.05
N TRP A 214 6.31 -7.04 20.80
CA TRP A 214 7.22 -5.96 20.46
C TRP A 214 6.72 -4.59 20.94
N LEU A 215 5.42 -4.30 20.81
CA LEU A 215 4.79 -3.08 21.32
C LEU A 215 4.81 -3.03 22.86
N GLU A 216 4.57 -4.15 23.54
CA GLU A 216 4.66 -4.27 25.00
C GLU A 216 6.10 -4.02 25.49
N ASP A 217 7.10 -4.61 24.84
CA ASP A 217 8.51 -4.43 25.17
C ASP A 217 8.94 -2.97 24.98
N MET A 218 8.54 -2.32 23.88
CA MET A 218 8.79 -0.90 23.66
C MET A 218 8.17 0.00 24.73
N ALA A 219 6.95 -0.27 25.14
CA ALA A 219 6.28 0.49 26.18
C ALA A 219 7.02 0.41 27.53
N ASN A 220 7.65 -0.73 27.82
CA ASN A 220 8.45 -0.95 29.03
C ASN A 220 9.82 -0.26 28.98
N ASP A 221 10.50 -0.27 27.80
CA ASP A 221 11.85 0.28 27.64
C ASP A 221 11.89 1.83 27.67
N VAL A 222 10.81 2.51 27.26
CA VAL A 222 10.74 3.98 27.20
C VAL A 222 10.24 4.61 28.51
N GLY A 223 10.31 3.87 29.63
CA GLY A 223 10.02 4.39 30.97
C GLY A 223 8.55 4.76 31.24
N GLY A 224 7.61 4.01 30.69
CA GLY A 224 6.20 4.12 31.05
C GLY A 224 5.45 5.38 30.57
N ASN A 225 6.13 6.35 29.98
CA ASN A 225 5.55 7.61 29.49
C ASN A 225 5.20 7.59 27.99
N SER A 226 5.53 6.51 27.31
CA SER A 226 5.09 6.29 25.94
C SER A 226 3.78 5.50 25.95
N SER A 227 2.69 6.15 26.34
CA SER A 227 1.36 5.67 26.01
C SER A 227 1.17 5.85 24.50
N VAL A 228 1.84 5.01 23.71
CA VAL A 228 1.48 4.80 22.30
C VAL A 228 0.19 3.98 22.30
N GLN A 229 -0.88 4.58 22.84
CA GLN A 229 -2.21 4.15 22.50
C GLN A 229 -2.39 4.51 21.03
N MET A 230 -1.94 3.61 20.15
CA MET A 230 -2.33 3.68 18.75
C MET A 230 -3.79 3.28 18.71
N ASP A 231 -4.69 4.27 18.62
CA ASP A 231 -6.06 3.99 18.23
C ASP A 231 -5.97 3.22 16.92
N THR A 232 -6.42 1.97 16.92
CA THR A 232 -6.41 1.15 15.72
C THR A 232 -7.51 1.65 14.79
N ILE A 233 -7.15 1.88 13.55
CA ILE A 233 -8.03 2.29 12.46
C ILE A 233 -8.38 1.02 11.68
N GLU A 234 -9.61 0.90 11.20
CA GLU A 234 -9.99 -0.23 10.35
C GLU A 234 -9.41 -0.07 8.94
N ALA A 235 -9.12 -1.18 8.28
CA ALA A 235 -8.59 -1.15 6.91
C ALA A 235 -9.57 -0.49 5.93
N GLU A 236 -10.85 -0.59 6.19
CA GLU A 236 -11.94 0.03 5.44
C GLU A 236 -11.91 1.55 5.51
N ASP A 237 -11.51 2.15 6.65
CA ASP A 237 -11.38 3.60 6.79
C ASP A 237 -10.27 4.15 5.89
N ILE A 238 -9.16 3.41 5.82
CA ILE A 238 -8.07 3.73 4.90
C ILE A 238 -8.54 3.58 3.44
N ALA A 239 -9.26 2.50 3.13
CA ALA A 239 -9.78 2.25 1.79
C ALA A 239 -10.80 3.32 1.34
N ASN A 240 -11.64 3.83 2.24
CA ASN A 240 -12.55 4.93 1.96
C ASN A 240 -11.79 6.21 1.58
N THR A 241 -10.71 6.52 2.31
CA THR A 241 -9.85 7.67 2.01
C THR A 241 -9.17 7.51 0.65
N VAL A 242 -8.65 6.32 0.34
CA VAL A 242 -8.02 6.02 -0.96
C VAL A 242 -9.05 6.13 -2.09
N ALA A 243 -10.26 5.58 -1.94
CA ALA A 243 -11.31 5.66 -2.96
C ALA A 243 -11.65 7.13 -3.30
N TRP A 244 -11.76 8.01 -2.29
CA TRP A 244 -11.92 9.45 -2.52
C TRP A 244 -10.71 10.04 -3.24
N LEU A 245 -9.49 9.74 -2.77
CA LEU A 245 -8.26 10.33 -3.30
C LEU A 245 -7.99 9.97 -4.77
N VAL A 246 -8.44 8.78 -5.22
CA VAL A 246 -8.30 8.37 -6.63
C VAL A 246 -9.47 8.79 -7.52
N SER A 247 -10.58 9.26 -6.94
CA SER A 247 -11.76 9.70 -7.68
C SER A 247 -11.59 11.11 -8.26
N ASP A 248 -12.52 11.50 -9.12
CA ASP A 248 -12.57 12.85 -9.69
C ASP A 248 -12.92 13.93 -8.64
N ALA A 249 -13.46 13.54 -7.47
CA ALA A 249 -13.69 14.48 -6.36
C ALA A 249 -12.37 15.04 -5.81
N ALA A 250 -11.24 14.33 -5.99
CA ALA A 250 -9.90 14.77 -5.61
C ALA A 250 -9.04 15.21 -6.81
N ARG A 251 -9.64 15.59 -7.95
CA ARG A 251 -8.93 15.91 -9.20
C ARG A 251 -7.86 16.99 -9.11
N HIS A 252 -7.90 17.83 -8.09
CA HIS A 252 -6.91 18.89 -7.85
C HIS A 252 -5.95 18.57 -6.71
N ILE A 253 -5.95 17.33 -6.18
CA ILE A 253 -5.08 16.88 -5.10
C ILE A 253 -3.94 16.04 -5.68
N THR A 254 -2.73 16.59 -5.66
CA THR A 254 -1.49 15.89 -6.06
C THR A 254 -0.31 16.40 -5.23
N GLY A 255 0.69 15.56 -4.97
CA GLY A 255 1.89 15.90 -4.20
C GLY A 255 1.65 16.02 -2.69
N VAL A 256 0.53 15.51 -2.16
CA VAL A 256 0.22 15.62 -0.73
C VAL A 256 0.64 14.37 0.04
N THR A 257 1.09 14.61 1.28
CA THR A 257 1.21 13.59 2.33
C THR A 257 -0.03 13.67 3.19
N LEU A 258 -0.93 12.70 3.09
CA LEU A 258 -2.23 12.72 3.77
C LEU A 258 -2.21 11.79 5.01
N PRO A 259 -2.11 12.32 6.24
CA PRO A 259 -2.27 11.50 7.44
C PRO A 259 -3.69 10.95 7.54
N VAL A 260 -3.79 9.65 7.86
CA VAL A 260 -5.05 8.97 8.19
C VAL A 260 -4.77 8.23 9.50
N ASP A 261 -4.66 8.98 10.59
CA ASP A 261 -3.94 8.58 11.79
C ASP A 261 -4.66 8.92 13.11
N ALA A 262 -5.94 9.24 13.05
CA ALA A 262 -6.73 9.69 14.20
C ALA A 262 -6.03 10.81 15.03
N GLY A 263 -5.25 11.67 14.35
CA GLY A 263 -4.54 12.79 14.96
C GLY A 263 -3.21 12.40 15.63
N TYR A 264 -2.71 11.18 15.41
CA TYR A 264 -1.48 10.67 16.04
C TYR A 264 -0.28 11.60 15.82
N THR A 265 -0.04 12.07 14.60
CA THR A 265 1.11 12.94 14.29
C THR A 265 0.99 14.36 14.85
N ASN A 266 -0.18 14.77 15.35
CA ASN A 266 -0.46 16.08 15.95
C ASN A 266 -0.52 16.04 17.49
N ARG A 267 -0.35 14.87 18.11
CA ARG A 267 -0.28 14.75 19.58
C ARG A 267 1.03 15.35 20.07
N ARG A 268 0.97 16.22 21.08
CA ARG A 268 2.11 16.85 21.74
C ARG A 268 2.57 16.04 22.94
#